data_16de108b9761e004d4ec8ec65ba61118
#
_entry.id   16de108b9761e004d4ec8ec65ba61118
#
_cell.length_a   1.000
_cell.length_b   1.000
_cell.length_c   1.000
_cell.angle_alpha   90.00
_cell.angle_beta   90.00
_cell.angle_gamma   90.00
#
_symmetry.space_group_name_H-M   'P 1'
#
loop_
_entity.id
_entity.type
_entity.pdbx_description
1 polymer ?
#
loop_
_entity_poly.entity_id
_entity_poly.type
_entity_poly.pdbx_seq_one_letter_code
_entity_poly.pdbx_strand_id
1 'polypeptide(L)'
;MLPADVLQRAAAERKSHAPQTHSKRTELECRVLHEKRQLTTLDVTPQRAEQIFARYVEVDGEPCVLELVQDLQQDTPEAVVQRRQMLTQTGSMGEKLYRDALTGLYNRRYYEDALKKRGMEAGVAVLDMDGFKACNETYGHQAGDKMLEAAVGVMRHCVRRSDTIIRYGGDEFLLLLPHIEEATFQQKLQDICCQISETRLPGLEDIRLSVSIGGLINRGEPIDCAVERANQLMMQAKKSRNAVVTDSEIAAEDIAPRK
;
A
#
# COMPACT_ATOMS: atom_id res chain seq x y z
N MET A 1 -7.97 5.25 -27.13
CA MET A 1 -7.04 6.24 -27.73
C MET A 1 -7.87 7.49 -28.04
N LEU A 2 -7.56 8.63 -27.43
CA LEU A 2 -8.22 9.90 -27.75
C LEU A 2 -7.59 10.46 -29.05
N PRO A 3 -8.37 11.12 -29.93
CA PRO A 3 -7.86 11.73 -31.14
C PRO A 3 -6.81 12.82 -30.84
N ALA A 4 -5.79 12.94 -31.68
CA ALA A 4 -4.65 13.87 -31.48
C ALA A 4 -5.06 15.36 -31.43
N ASP A 5 -6.15 15.72 -32.07
CA ASP A 5 -6.73 17.06 -32.07
C ASP A 5 -7.31 17.48 -30.70
N VAL A 6 -7.78 16.56 -29.90
CA VAL A 6 -8.26 16.81 -28.52
C VAL A 6 -7.08 17.10 -27.58
N LEU A 7 -5.95 16.43 -27.77
CA LEU A 7 -4.74 16.67 -26.98
C LEU A 7 -4.06 18.00 -27.33
N GLN A 8 -4.08 18.42 -28.61
CA GLN A 8 -3.54 19.71 -29.02
C GLN A 8 -4.39 20.91 -28.53
N ARG A 9 -5.72 20.78 -28.45
CA ARG A 9 -6.58 21.81 -27.85
C ARG A 9 -6.31 21.97 -26.35
N ALA A 10 -6.16 20.89 -25.59
CA ALA A 10 -5.85 20.94 -24.18
C ALA A 10 -4.48 21.62 -23.88
N ALA A 11 -3.49 21.45 -24.78
CA ALA A 11 -2.17 22.09 -24.66
C ALA A 11 -2.21 23.60 -25.00
N ALA A 12 -3.11 24.03 -25.90
CA ALA A 12 -3.24 25.42 -26.30
C ALA A 12 -3.94 26.28 -25.23
N GLU A 13 -4.90 25.74 -24.50
CA GLU A 13 -5.63 26.45 -23.44
C GLU A 13 -4.77 26.74 -22.20
N ARG A 14 -3.68 25.99 -21.95
CA ARG A 14 -2.73 26.27 -20.85
C ARG A 14 -1.98 27.59 -20.94
N LYS A 15 -1.88 28.20 -22.11
CA LYS A 15 -1.11 29.44 -22.31
C LYS A 15 -1.89 30.72 -21.98
N SER A 16 -3.16 30.65 -21.66
CA SER A 16 -4.03 31.84 -21.51
C SER A 16 -4.51 32.15 -20.10
N HIS A 17 -4.21 31.30 -19.08
CA HIS A 17 -4.67 31.58 -17.72
C HIS A 17 -3.49 31.75 -16.75
N ALA A 18 -3.30 33.00 -16.29
CA ALA A 18 -2.40 33.36 -15.21
C ALA A 18 -2.92 32.81 -13.86
N PRO A 19 -2.04 32.47 -12.91
CA PRO A 19 -2.45 31.84 -11.66
C PRO A 19 -3.12 32.85 -10.73
N GLN A 20 -4.40 32.65 -10.47
CA GLN A 20 -5.09 33.34 -9.37
C GLN A 20 -5.61 32.29 -8.38
N THR A 21 -5.10 32.40 -7.13
CA THR A 21 -5.59 31.80 -5.88
C THR A 21 -5.67 30.27 -5.84
N HIS A 22 -5.15 29.69 -4.75
CA HIS A 22 -5.20 28.27 -4.40
C HIS A 22 -6.61 27.67 -4.55
N SER A 23 -6.96 27.31 -5.77
CA SER A 23 -8.23 26.66 -6.04
C SER A 23 -8.09 25.17 -5.75
N LYS A 24 -9.18 24.52 -5.35
CA LYS A 24 -9.25 23.06 -5.18
C LYS A 24 -8.78 22.31 -6.43
N ARG A 25 -8.84 22.93 -7.58
CA ARG A 25 -8.35 22.43 -8.86
C ARG A 25 -6.82 22.29 -8.88
N THR A 26 -6.08 23.32 -8.44
CA THR A 26 -4.61 23.26 -8.36
C THR A 26 -4.13 22.21 -7.36
N GLU A 27 -4.82 22.08 -6.22
CA GLU A 27 -4.54 21.04 -5.25
C GLU A 27 -4.79 19.64 -5.83
N LEU A 28 -5.87 19.46 -6.60
CA LEU A 28 -6.19 18.23 -7.30
C LEU A 28 -5.12 17.86 -8.33
N GLU A 29 -4.68 18.81 -9.16
CA GLU A 29 -3.63 18.62 -10.16
C GLU A 29 -2.32 18.15 -9.49
N CYS A 30 -1.87 18.84 -8.45
CA CYS A 30 -0.68 18.46 -7.70
C CYS A 30 -0.77 17.04 -7.13
N ARG A 31 -1.93 16.67 -6.57
CA ARG A 31 -2.16 15.34 -6.04
C ARG A 31 -2.16 14.27 -7.13
N VAL A 32 -2.80 14.53 -8.28
CA VAL A 32 -2.82 13.60 -9.42
C VAL A 32 -1.42 13.35 -9.96
N LEU A 33 -0.58 14.38 -10.06
CA LEU A 33 0.81 14.26 -10.49
C LEU A 33 1.64 13.46 -9.49
N HIS A 34 1.44 13.71 -8.20
CA HIS A 34 2.18 13.03 -7.14
C HIS A 34 1.75 11.56 -6.97
N GLU A 35 0.44 11.32 -6.95
CA GLU A 35 -0.14 10.00 -6.69
C GLU A 35 -0.24 9.14 -7.96
N LYS A 36 -0.04 9.72 -9.14
CA LYS A 36 -0.12 9.10 -10.48
C LYS A 36 -1.40 8.26 -10.70
N ARG A 37 -2.52 8.71 -10.14
CA ARG A 37 -3.81 8.03 -10.24
C ARG A 37 -4.93 8.99 -10.64
N GLN A 38 -6.08 8.44 -10.99
CA GLN A 38 -7.29 9.24 -11.21
C GLN A 38 -7.84 9.74 -9.87
N LEU A 39 -8.14 11.01 -9.79
CA LEU A 39 -8.82 11.65 -8.66
C LEU A 39 -10.05 12.39 -9.16
N THR A 40 -11.02 12.61 -8.29
CA THR A 40 -12.22 13.37 -8.56
C THR A 40 -12.47 14.35 -7.42
N THR A 41 -12.84 15.58 -7.75
CA THR A 41 -13.25 16.58 -6.75
C THR A 41 -14.54 17.27 -7.18
N LEU A 42 -15.18 17.92 -6.22
CA LEU A 42 -16.31 18.79 -6.46
C LEU A 42 -15.93 20.20 -6.02
N ASP A 43 -15.91 21.12 -6.97
CA ASP A 43 -15.69 22.53 -6.70
C ASP A 43 -17.04 23.27 -6.72
N VAL A 44 -17.42 23.85 -5.57
CA VAL A 44 -18.70 24.53 -5.37
C VAL A 44 -18.42 25.91 -4.83
N THR A 45 -18.83 26.92 -5.61
CA THR A 45 -18.89 28.31 -5.22
C THR A 45 -20.34 28.79 -5.24
N PRO A 46 -20.68 29.94 -4.69
CA PRO A 46 -22.05 30.49 -4.77
C PRO A 46 -22.58 30.67 -6.20
N GLN A 47 -21.69 30.74 -7.19
CA GLN A 47 -22.03 31.03 -8.59
C GLN A 47 -21.77 29.85 -9.53
N ARG A 48 -21.10 28.77 -9.05
CA ARG A 48 -20.67 27.68 -9.90
C ARG A 48 -20.51 26.38 -9.11
N ALA A 49 -21.00 25.30 -9.64
CA ALA A 49 -20.75 23.96 -9.14
C ALA A 49 -20.19 23.08 -10.27
N GLU A 50 -18.98 22.57 -10.08
CA GLU A 50 -18.30 21.74 -11.07
C GLU A 50 -17.80 20.43 -10.47
N GLN A 51 -17.96 19.36 -11.21
CA GLN A 51 -17.31 18.09 -10.93
C GLN A 51 -16.08 17.97 -11.84
N ILE A 52 -14.91 17.78 -11.23
CA ILE A 52 -13.64 17.71 -11.94
C ILE A 52 -13.10 16.30 -11.78
N PHE A 53 -12.92 15.60 -12.88
CA PHE A 53 -12.24 14.31 -12.97
C PHE A 53 -10.84 14.59 -13.50
N ALA A 54 -9.82 14.26 -12.75
CA ALA A 54 -8.43 14.46 -13.13
C ALA A 54 -7.68 13.14 -13.16
N ARG A 55 -6.93 12.89 -14.24
CA ARG A 55 -6.17 11.67 -14.45
C ARG A 55 -4.75 11.97 -14.89
N TYR A 56 -3.78 11.25 -14.28
CA TYR A 56 -2.40 11.26 -14.76
C TYR A 56 -2.30 10.63 -16.16
N VAL A 57 -1.60 11.30 -17.05
CA VAL A 57 -1.25 10.79 -18.38
C VAL A 57 0.18 11.25 -18.72
N GLU A 58 0.84 10.53 -19.60
CA GLU A 58 2.11 10.95 -20.19
C GLU A 58 1.88 11.31 -21.65
N VAL A 59 2.35 12.50 -22.05
CA VAL A 59 2.28 12.99 -23.41
C VAL A 59 3.70 13.36 -23.85
N ASP A 60 4.21 12.67 -24.86
CA ASP A 60 5.59 12.83 -25.35
C ASP A 60 6.68 12.68 -24.25
N GLY A 61 6.42 11.80 -23.27
CA GLY A 61 7.30 11.57 -22.13
C GLY A 61 7.19 12.58 -20.98
N GLU A 62 6.36 13.61 -21.13
CA GLU A 62 6.13 14.61 -20.10
C GLU A 62 4.90 14.28 -19.24
N PRO A 63 4.98 14.44 -17.91
CA PRO A 63 3.86 14.20 -17.01
C PRO A 63 2.79 15.27 -17.17
N CYS A 64 1.56 14.85 -17.44
CA CYS A 64 0.42 15.72 -17.64
C CYS A 64 -0.79 15.28 -16.81
N VAL A 65 -1.69 16.21 -16.53
CA VAL A 65 -3.00 15.92 -15.94
C VAL A 65 -4.07 16.17 -17.01
N LEU A 66 -4.82 15.11 -17.33
CA LEU A 66 -6.01 15.23 -18.16
C LEU A 66 -7.21 15.51 -17.25
N GLU A 67 -7.88 16.63 -17.44
CA GLU A 67 -9.07 17.00 -16.69
C GLU A 67 -10.32 16.94 -17.57
N LEU A 68 -11.38 16.38 -17.00
CA LEU A 68 -12.74 16.48 -17.51
C LEU A 68 -13.55 17.27 -16.49
N VAL A 69 -14.05 18.43 -16.88
CA VAL A 69 -14.87 19.30 -16.04
C VAL A 69 -16.32 19.18 -16.48
N GLN A 70 -17.19 18.79 -15.57
CA GLN A 70 -18.61 18.75 -15.77
C GLN A 70 -19.28 19.88 -14.98
N ASP A 71 -19.94 20.80 -15.68
CA ASP A 71 -20.73 21.87 -15.08
C ASP A 71 -22.04 21.29 -14.52
N LEU A 72 -22.33 21.60 -13.27
CA LEU A 72 -23.51 21.12 -12.52
C LEU A 72 -24.55 22.25 -12.31
N GLN A 73 -24.44 23.36 -13.01
CA GLN A 73 -25.34 24.52 -12.84
C GLN A 73 -26.82 24.20 -13.08
N GLN A 74 -27.13 23.10 -13.77
CA GLN A 74 -28.50 22.63 -13.98
C GLN A 74 -29.01 21.66 -12.90
N ASP A 75 -28.13 21.26 -11.97
CA ASP A 75 -28.54 20.39 -10.88
C ASP A 75 -29.12 21.20 -9.71
N THR A 76 -30.17 20.67 -9.08
CA THR A 76 -30.71 21.29 -7.87
C THR A 76 -29.69 21.22 -6.72
N PRO A 77 -29.75 22.14 -5.72
CA PRO A 77 -28.87 22.09 -4.56
C PRO A 77 -28.88 20.71 -3.85
N GLU A 78 -30.03 20.04 -3.82
CA GLU A 78 -30.17 18.69 -3.23
C GLU A 78 -29.43 17.64 -4.08
N ALA A 79 -29.48 17.72 -5.42
CA ALA A 79 -28.76 16.81 -6.31
C ALA A 79 -27.25 16.96 -6.16
N VAL A 80 -26.75 18.19 -6.00
CA VAL A 80 -25.33 18.47 -5.72
C VAL A 80 -24.89 17.87 -4.39
N VAL A 81 -25.73 18.00 -3.32
CA VAL A 81 -25.44 17.42 -2.01
C VAL A 81 -25.44 15.88 -2.06
N GLN A 82 -26.44 15.29 -2.71
CA GLN A 82 -26.50 13.83 -2.90
C GLN A 82 -25.31 13.30 -3.70
N ARG A 83 -24.90 13.98 -4.77
CA ARG A 83 -23.74 13.60 -5.55
C ARG A 83 -22.43 13.69 -4.74
N ARG A 84 -22.30 14.75 -3.91
CA ARG A 84 -21.18 14.87 -2.95
C ARG A 84 -21.14 13.70 -1.96
N GLN A 85 -22.29 13.32 -1.42
CA GLN A 85 -22.40 12.14 -0.53
C GLN A 85 -22.04 10.85 -1.26
N MET A 86 -22.51 10.66 -2.49
CA MET A 86 -22.14 9.51 -3.33
C MET A 86 -20.64 9.46 -3.63
N LEU A 87 -20.01 10.59 -3.98
CA LEU A 87 -18.56 10.65 -4.22
C LEU A 87 -17.76 10.33 -2.97
N THR A 88 -18.19 10.81 -1.80
CA THR A 88 -17.58 10.49 -0.51
C THR A 88 -17.75 9.00 -0.19
N GLN A 89 -18.91 8.43 -0.48
CA GLN A 89 -19.17 7.00 -0.32
C GLN A 89 -18.41 6.15 -1.33
N THR A 90 -18.28 6.58 -2.58
CA THR A 90 -17.55 5.86 -3.63
C THR A 90 -16.04 5.88 -3.36
N GLY A 91 -15.49 7.00 -2.85
CA GLY A 91 -14.11 7.06 -2.36
C GLY A 91 -13.87 6.12 -1.19
N SER A 92 -14.78 6.08 -0.22
CA SER A 92 -14.72 5.15 0.91
C SER A 92 -15.01 3.69 0.52
N MET A 93 -15.79 3.45 -0.53
CA MET A 93 -16.02 2.12 -1.10
C MET A 93 -14.78 1.60 -1.83
N GLY A 94 -14.07 2.46 -2.57
CA GLY A 94 -12.79 2.11 -3.18
C GLY A 94 -11.73 1.75 -2.14
N GLU A 95 -11.64 2.51 -1.04
CA GLU A 95 -10.75 2.19 0.07
C GLU A 95 -11.15 0.89 0.79
N LYS A 96 -12.44 0.67 1.03
CA LYS A 96 -12.94 -0.59 1.63
C LYS A 96 -12.64 -1.82 0.77
N LEU A 97 -12.63 -1.66 -0.56
CA LEU A 97 -12.33 -2.75 -1.50
C LEU A 97 -10.89 -3.28 -1.35
N TYR A 98 -9.97 -2.41 -0.89
CA TYR A 98 -8.55 -2.71 -0.73
C TYR A 98 -8.13 -2.95 0.71
N ARG A 99 -9.07 -2.97 1.66
CA ARG A 99 -8.78 -3.23 3.08
C ARG A 99 -9.23 -4.62 3.50
N ASP A 100 -8.43 -5.23 4.35
CA ASP A 100 -8.78 -6.45 5.06
C ASP A 100 -9.71 -6.12 6.23
N ALA A 101 -10.82 -6.83 6.34
CA ALA A 101 -11.89 -6.51 7.29
C ALA A 101 -11.47 -6.73 8.76
N LEU A 102 -10.59 -7.72 9.04
CA LEU A 102 -10.12 -8.02 10.38
C LEU A 102 -9.04 -7.04 10.82
N THR A 103 -8.03 -6.89 10.00
CA THR A 103 -6.80 -6.17 10.38
C THR A 103 -6.78 -4.70 9.98
N GLY A 104 -7.65 -4.29 9.06
CA GLY A 104 -7.66 -2.95 8.47
C GLY A 104 -6.41 -2.62 7.64
N LEU A 105 -5.52 -3.58 7.40
CA LEU A 105 -4.39 -3.46 6.48
C LEU A 105 -4.86 -3.42 5.03
N TYR A 106 -3.97 -3.10 4.10
CA TYR A 106 -4.26 -3.41 2.71
C TYR A 106 -4.42 -4.92 2.53
N ASN A 107 -5.29 -5.34 1.60
CA ASN A 107 -5.52 -6.73 1.27
C ASN A 107 -4.73 -7.15 0.02
N ARG A 108 -4.77 -8.44 -0.31
CA ARG A 108 -4.13 -9.01 -1.50
C ARG A 108 -4.56 -8.32 -2.80
N ARG A 109 -5.82 -7.90 -2.89
CA ARG A 109 -6.31 -7.21 -4.09
C ARG A 109 -5.58 -5.89 -4.34
N TYR A 110 -5.28 -5.13 -3.29
CA TYR A 110 -4.46 -3.92 -3.42
C TYR A 110 -3.07 -4.22 -4.01
N TYR A 111 -2.45 -5.31 -3.56
CA TYR A 111 -1.18 -5.77 -4.13
C TYR A 111 -1.31 -6.09 -5.61
N GLU A 112 -2.28 -6.90 -5.99
CA GLU A 112 -2.47 -7.36 -7.39
C GLU A 112 -2.78 -6.19 -8.34
N ASP A 113 -3.62 -5.25 -7.92
CA ASP A 113 -4.11 -4.17 -8.76
C ASP A 113 -3.16 -2.96 -8.81
N ALA A 114 -2.45 -2.66 -7.73
CA ALA A 114 -1.72 -1.41 -7.58
C ALA A 114 -0.19 -1.53 -7.50
N LEU A 115 0.35 -2.67 -7.06
CA LEU A 115 1.76 -2.78 -6.71
C LEU A 115 2.54 -3.83 -7.50
N LYS A 116 1.93 -4.95 -7.81
CA LYS A 116 2.57 -6.16 -8.32
C LYS A 116 3.57 -5.93 -9.44
N LYS A 117 3.19 -5.17 -10.46
CA LYS A 117 4.01 -4.89 -11.66
C LYS A 117 4.81 -3.59 -11.56
N ARG A 118 4.77 -2.93 -10.42
CA ARG A 118 5.42 -1.64 -10.24
C ARG A 118 6.89 -1.84 -9.90
N GLY A 119 7.78 -1.22 -10.66
CA GLY A 119 9.18 -1.09 -10.27
C GLY A 119 9.32 -0.07 -9.16
N MET A 120 9.98 -0.44 -8.04
CA MET A 120 10.22 0.50 -6.95
C MET A 120 11.43 0.07 -6.12
N GLU A 121 12.23 1.04 -5.69
CA GLU A 121 13.30 0.81 -4.72
C GLU A 121 12.71 0.74 -3.32
N ALA A 122 12.77 -0.45 -2.72
CA ALA A 122 12.18 -0.69 -1.41
C ALA A 122 12.78 -1.94 -0.73
N GLY A 123 12.76 -1.95 0.59
CA GLY A 123 12.81 -3.20 1.34
C GLY A 123 11.51 -3.97 1.15
N VAL A 124 11.60 -5.22 0.74
CA VAL A 124 10.46 -6.13 0.52
C VAL A 124 10.61 -7.31 1.46
N ALA A 125 9.60 -7.56 2.29
CA ALA A 125 9.61 -8.72 3.18
C ALA A 125 8.27 -9.45 3.17
N VAL A 126 8.33 -10.77 3.16
CA VAL A 126 7.20 -11.68 3.36
C VAL A 126 7.30 -12.27 4.76
N LEU A 127 6.18 -12.24 5.47
CA LEU A 127 6.06 -12.72 6.84
C LEU A 127 4.93 -13.75 6.91
N ASP A 128 5.12 -14.77 7.73
CA ASP A 128 4.11 -15.80 7.95
C ASP A 128 4.11 -16.20 9.45
N MET A 129 2.91 -16.20 10.04
CA MET A 129 2.74 -16.54 11.46
C MET A 129 2.95 -18.02 11.71
N ASP A 130 3.95 -18.34 12.54
CA ASP A 130 4.25 -19.73 12.86
C ASP A 130 3.14 -20.36 13.71
N GLY A 131 2.70 -21.55 13.30
CA GLY A 131 1.72 -22.31 14.07
C GLY A 131 0.29 -21.78 14.05
N PHE A 132 -0.03 -20.82 13.18
CA PHE A 132 -1.36 -20.20 13.10
C PHE A 132 -2.48 -21.22 12.93
N LYS A 133 -2.30 -22.20 12.04
CA LYS A 133 -3.29 -23.26 11.82
C LYS A 133 -3.51 -24.09 13.08
N ALA A 134 -2.44 -24.47 13.77
CA ALA A 134 -2.54 -25.24 15.01
C ALA A 134 -3.21 -24.44 16.15
N CYS A 135 -2.96 -23.13 16.20
CA CYS A 135 -3.65 -22.23 17.11
C CYS A 135 -5.16 -22.24 16.84
N ASN A 136 -5.59 -22.09 15.59
CA ASN A 136 -7.00 -22.14 15.20
C ASN A 136 -7.66 -23.48 15.54
N GLU A 137 -6.97 -24.60 15.30
CA GLU A 137 -7.47 -25.95 15.59
C GLU A 137 -7.61 -26.20 17.09
N THR A 138 -6.73 -25.63 17.91
CA THR A 138 -6.68 -25.87 19.37
C THR A 138 -7.59 -24.90 20.14
N TYR A 139 -7.55 -23.60 19.78
CA TYR A 139 -8.18 -22.52 20.54
C TYR A 139 -9.33 -21.83 19.81
N GLY A 140 -9.61 -22.28 18.56
CA GLY A 140 -10.66 -21.70 17.71
C GLY A 140 -10.23 -20.44 16.95
N HIS A 141 -11.01 -20.08 15.92
CA HIS A 141 -10.69 -18.97 15.03
C HIS A 141 -10.58 -17.61 15.72
N GLN A 142 -11.31 -17.39 16.81
CA GLN A 142 -11.20 -16.13 17.58
C GLN A 142 -9.81 -15.94 18.21
N ALA A 143 -9.14 -17.04 18.58
CA ALA A 143 -7.75 -16.98 19.08
C ALA A 143 -6.78 -16.63 17.96
N GLY A 144 -6.97 -17.22 16.77
CA GLY A 144 -6.21 -16.84 15.58
C GLY A 144 -6.42 -15.38 15.16
N ASP A 145 -7.64 -14.88 15.22
CA ASP A 145 -7.94 -13.45 14.93
C ASP A 145 -7.18 -12.54 15.89
N LYS A 146 -7.20 -12.81 17.20
CA LYS A 146 -6.41 -12.06 18.19
C LYS A 146 -4.90 -12.13 17.94
N MET A 147 -4.41 -13.29 17.51
CA MET A 147 -3.00 -13.49 17.14
C MET A 147 -2.62 -12.57 15.95
N LEU A 148 -3.46 -12.50 14.93
CA LEU A 148 -3.24 -11.62 13.77
C LEU A 148 -3.32 -10.14 14.16
N GLU A 149 -4.32 -9.74 14.94
CA GLU A 149 -4.47 -8.36 15.40
C GLU A 149 -3.27 -7.89 16.23
N ALA A 150 -2.76 -8.76 17.12
CA ALA A 150 -1.58 -8.48 17.93
C ALA A 150 -0.32 -8.32 17.06
N ALA A 151 -0.09 -9.24 16.12
CA ALA A 151 1.03 -9.14 15.19
C ALA A 151 0.97 -7.86 14.34
N VAL A 152 -0.22 -7.50 13.85
CA VAL A 152 -0.44 -6.26 13.10
C VAL A 152 -0.18 -5.03 13.96
N GLY A 153 -0.57 -5.05 15.23
CA GLY A 153 -0.26 -3.99 16.19
C GLY A 153 1.24 -3.75 16.29
N VAL A 154 2.04 -4.80 16.44
CA VAL A 154 3.51 -4.72 16.47
C VAL A 154 4.06 -4.20 15.16
N MET A 155 3.67 -4.78 14.02
CA MET A 155 4.15 -4.34 12.70
C MET A 155 3.89 -2.85 12.48
N ARG A 156 2.68 -2.35 12.79
CA ARG A 156 2.33 -0.93 12.64
C ARG A 156 3.20 -0.03 13.53
N HIS A 157 3.59 -0.49 14.69
CA HIS A 157 4.47 0.28 15.59
C HIS A 157 5.90 0.37 15.06
N CYS A 158 6.39 -0.68 14.41
CA CYS A 158 7.74 -0.75 13.87
C CYS A 158 7.93 -0.04 12.53
N VAL A 159 6.86 0.24 11.78
CA VAL A 159 6.95 0.84 10.43
C VAL A 159 6.52 2.30 10.43
N ARG A 160 6.95 3.04 9.39
CA ARG A 160 6.58 4.44 9.18
C ARG A 160 5.21 4.52 8.50
N ARG A 161 4.59 5.69 8.54
CA ARG A 161 3.34 5.96 7.82
C ARG A 161 3.47 5.84 6.29
N SER A 162 4.65 6.03 5.75
CA SER A 162 4.99 5.86 4.33
C SER A 162 5.13 4.40 3.92
N ASP A 163 5.34 3.51 4.89
CA ASP A 163 5.54 2.10 4.64
C ASP A 163 4.19 1.40 4.43
N THR A 164 4.19 0.33 3.67
CA THR A 164 2.96 -0.38 3.33
C THR A 164 2.97 -1.77 3.94
N ILE A 165 1.91 -2.10 4.66
CA ILE A 165 1.64 -3.44 5.18
C ILE A 165 0.42 -3.99 4.47
N ILE A 166 0.53 -5.21 3.96
CA ILE A 166 -0.53 -5.91 3.23
C ILE A 166 -0.78 -7.26 3.90
N ARG A 167 -2.03 -7.60 4.17
CA ARG A 167 -2.39 -8.98 4.47
C ARG A 167 -2.51 -9.73 3.15
N TYR A 168 -1.50 -10.55 2.87
CA TYR A 168 -1.33 -11.23 1.58
C TYR A 168 -2.08 -12.56 1.50
N GLY A 169 -2.16 -13.26 2.64
CA GLY A 169 -2.86 -14.53 2.82
C GLY A 169 -3.64 -14.56 4.14
N GLY A 170 -3.98 -15.75 4.59
CA GLY A 170 -4.66 -15.95 5.88
C GLY A 170 -3.82 -15.45 7.05
N ASP A 171 -2.59 -15.89 7.12
CA ASP A 171 -1.56 -15.63 8.13
C ASP A 171 -0.27 -15.03 7.52
N GLU A 172 -0.32 -14.68 6.25
CA GLU A 172 0.79 -14.11 5.50
C GLU A 172 0.66 -12.61 5.34
N PHE A 173 1.77 -11.90 5.53
CA PHE A 173 1.87 -10.46 5.38
C PHE A 173 3.00 -10.09 4.43
N LEU A 174 2.84 -8.96 3.74
CA LEU A 174 3.85 -8.35 2.89
C LEU A 174 4.16 -6.96 3.41
N LEU A 175 5.43 -6.66 3.64
CA LEU A 175 5.94 -5.33 3.98
C LEU A 175 6.66 -4.74 2.77
N LEU A 176 6.35 -3.48 2.48
CA LEU A 176 7.05 -2.68 1.49
C LEU A 176 7.52 -1.39 2.17
N LEU A 177 8.83 -1.19 2.27
CA LEU A 177 9.48 -0.08 2.94
C LEU A 177 10.28 0.74 1.91
N PRO A 178 9.68 1.78 1.30
CA PRO A 178 10.34 2.58 0.27
C PRO A 178 11.57 3.29 0.80
N HIS A 179 12.62 3.35 -0.02
CA HIS A 179 13.84 4.10 0.24
C HIS A 179 14.47 3.81 1.61
N ILE A 180 14.53 2.53 1.98
CA ILE A 180 15.17 2.10 3.23
C ILE A 180 16.59 1.59 2.96
N GLU A 181 17.52 1.93 3.85
CA GLU A 181 18.86 1.37 3.83
C GLU A 181 18.85 -0.08 4.34
N GLU A 182 19.74 -0.91 3.80
CA GLU A 182 19.78 -2.35 4.05
C GLU A 182 19.96 -2.69 5.55
N ALA A 183 20.88 -2.02 6.23
CA ALA A 183 21.10 -2.26 7.66
C ALA A 183 19.86 -1.88 8.50
N THR A 184 19.20 -0.77 8.15
CA THR A 184 17.95 -0.33 8.81
C THR A 184 16.80 -1.29 8.51
N PHE A 185 16.75 -1.84 7.30
CA PHE A 185 15.76 -2.82 6.91
C PHE A 185 15.91 -4.10 7.73
N GLN A 186 17.12 -4.66 7.79
CA GLN A 186 17.40 -5.86 8.59
C GLN A 186 17.05 -5.66 10.06
N GLN A 187 17.48 -4.54 10.67
CA GLN A 187 17.17 -4.23 12.06
C GLN A 187 15.65 -4.17 12.29
N LYS A 188 14.89 -3.54 11.38
CA LYS A 188 13.41 -3.49 11.48
C LYS A 188 12.77 -4.89 11.44
N LEU A 189 13.26 -5.77 10.58
CA LEU A 189 12.73 -7.13 10.51
C LEU A 189 13.03 -7.91 11.79
N GLN A 190 14.23 -7.75 12.35
CA GLN A 190 14.61 -8.35 13.64
C GLN A 190 13.75 -7.78 14.80
N ASP A 191 13.54 -6.46 14.82
CA ASP A 191 12.69 -5.81 15.83
C ASP A 191 11.24 -6.31 15.76
N ILE A 192 10.68 -6.47 14.57
CA ILE A 192 9.33 -7.02 14.36
C ILE A 192 9.27 -8.46 14.88
N CYS A 193 10.23 -9.31 14.51
CA CYS A 193 10.30 -10.70 14.92
C CYS A 193 10.38 -10.83 16.45
N CYS A 194 11.28 -10.06 17.08
CA CYS A 194 11.49 -10.03 18.51
C CYS A 194 10.22 -9.57 19.25
N GLN A 195 9.67 -8.40 18.88
CA GLN A 195 8.49 -7.83 19.55
C GLN A 195 7.25 -8.72 19.39
N ILE A 196 7.06 -9.38 18.25
CA ILE A 196 5.99 -10.36 18.08
C ILE A 196 6.18 -11.51 19.08
N SER A 197 7.39 -12.03 19.22
CA SER A 197 7.67 -13.17 20.14
C SER A 197 7.50 -12.80 21.63
N GLU A 198 7.70 -11.56 21.97
CA GLU A 198 7.50 -11.02 23.33
C GLU A 198 6.04 -10.68 23.63
N THR A 199 5.21 -10.54 22.60
CA THR A 199 3.79 -10.18 22.76
C THR A 199 3.02 -11.30 23.45
N ARG A 200 2.17 -10.94 24.39
CA ARG A 200 1.27 -11.85 25.12
C ARG A 200 -0.17 -11.48 24.81
N LEU A 201 -1.00 -12.50 24.62
CA LEU A 201 -2.42 -12.33 24.38
C LEU A 201 -3.19 -12.43 25.69
N PRO A 202 -3.89 -11.37 26.11
CA PRO A 202 -4.69 -11.42 27.34
C PRO A 202 -5.77 -12.53 27.27
N GLY A 203 -5.81 -13.40 28.28
CA GLY A 203 -6.70 -14.56 28.35
C GLY A 203 -6.32 -15.74 27.46
N LEU A 204 -5.12 -15.71 26.86
CA LEU A 204 -4.53 -16.78 26.03
C LEU A 204 -3.02 -16.85 26.27
N GLU A 205 -2.62 -16.85 27.55
CA GLU A 205 -1.22 -16.73 27.98
C GLU A 205 -0.36 -17.92 27.56
N ASP A 206 -0.98 -19.05 27.26
CA ASP A 206 -0.30 -20.26 26.75
C ASP A 206 0.12 -20.13 25.27
N ILE A 207 -0.49 -19.18 24.53
CA ILE A 207 -0.16 -18.97 23.13
C ILE A 207 1.11 -18.11 23.03
N ARG A 208 2.13 -18.66 22.38
CA ARG A 208 3.36 -17.95 22.03
C ARG A 208 3.28 -17.52 20.57
N LEU A 209 3.32 -16.21 20.34
CA LEU A 209 3.40 -15.69 18.99
C LEU A 209 4.81 -15.89 18.46
N SER A 210 4.92 -16.28 17.21
CA SER A 210 6.17 -16.27 16.48
C SER A 210 5.90 -16.07 14.99
N VAL A 211 6.90 -15.56 14.29
CA VAL A 211 6.79 -15.20 12.86
C VAL A 211 8.07 -15.58 12.15
N SER A 212 7.94 -16.14 10.97
CA SER A 212 9.06 -16.38 10.05
C SER A 212 9.06 -15.29 8.98
N ILE A 213 10.21 -14.63 8.78
CA ILE A 213 10.35 -13.45 7.92
C ILE A 213 11.44 -13.71 6.89
N GLY A 214 11.12 -13.48 5.61
CA GLY A 214 12.09 -13.42 4.53
C GLY A 214 12.11 -12.03 3.92
N GLY A 215 13.27 -11.44 3.72
CA GLY A 215 13.36 -10.07 3.22
C GLY A 215 14.57 -9.77 2.36
N LEU A 216 14.43 -8.80 1.46
CA LEU A 216 15.50 -8.33 0.58
C LEU A 216 15.32 -6.85 0.21
N ILE A 217 16.37 -6.23 -0.29
CA ILE A 217 16.31 -4.91 -0.91
C ILE A 217 16.04 -5.05 -2.39
N ASN A 218 14.89 -4.55 -2.84
CA ASN A 218 14.53 -4.43 -4.24
C ASN A 218 15.12 -3.14 -4.83
N ARG A 219 15.86 -3.24 -5.92
CA ARG A 219 16.58 -2.13 -6.56
C ARG A 219 15.87 -1.61 -7.83
N GLY A 220 14.53 -1.66 -7.84
CA GLY A 220 13.73 -1.13 -8.95
C GLY A 220 13.11 -2.19 -9.86
N GLU A 221 13.31 -3.48 -9.59
CA GLU A 221 12.61 -4.56 -10.28
C GLU A 221 11.10 -4.52 -9.98
N PRO A 222 10.25 -5.15 -10.83
CA PRO A 222 8.84 -5.36 -10.50
C PRO A 222 8.68 -6.04 -9.14
N ILE A 223 7.72 -5.55 -8.35
CA ILE A 223 7.54 -6.01 -6.95
C ILE A 223 7.24 -7.52 -6.88
N ASP A 224 6.56 -8.10 -7.86
CA ASP A 224 6.28 -9.54 -7.87
C ASP A 224 7.56 -10.39 -7.87
N CYS A 225 8.61 -10.00 -8.61
CA CYS A 225 9.89 -10.69 -8.60
C CYS A 225 10.54 -10.64 -7.21
N ALA A 226 10.50 -9.47 -6.56
CA ALA A 226 11.04 -9.31 -5.22
C ALA A 226 10.24 -10.10 -4.17
N VAL A 227 8.92 -10.14 -4.27
CA VAL A 227 8.04 -10.91 -3.38
C VAL A 227 8.29 -12.41 -3.51
N GLU A 228 8.50 -12.92 -4.74
CA GLU A 228 8.82 -14.33 -4.94
C GLU A 228 10.13 -14.72 -4.27
N ARG A 229 11.18 -13.90 -4.40
CA ARG A 229 12.46 -14.10 -3.72
C ARG A 229 12.34 -13.98 -2.21
N ALA A 230 11.62 -12.97 -1.71
CA ALA A 230 11.36 -12.82 -0.27
C ALA A 230 10.60 -14.02 0.31
N ASN A 231 9.65 -14.59 -0.45
CA ASN A 231 8.93 -15.80 -0.06
C ASN A 231 9.87 -17.01 0.06
N GLN A 232 10.84 -17.15 -0.85
CA GLN A 232 11.84 -18.23 -0.75
C GLN A 232 12.70 -18.07 0.52
N LEU A 233 13.09 -16.85 0.90
CA LEU A 233 13.80 -16.55 2.12
C LEU A 233 12.94 -16.85 3.37
N MET A 234 11.66 -16.45 3.35
CA MET A 234 10.70 -16.76 4.42
C MET A 234 10.54 -18.28 4.62
N MET A 235 10.50 -19.05 3.53
CA MET A 235 10.46 -20.52 3.62
C MET A 235 11.74 -21.12 4.24
N GLN A 236 12.89 -20.45 4.13
CA GLN A 236 14.10 -20.82 4.85
C GLN A 236 13.98 -20.47 6.34
N ALA A 237 13.49 -19.28 6.68
CA ALA A 237 13.23 -18.88 8.06
C ALA A 237 12.26 -19.84 8.78
N LYS A 238 11.27 -20.39 8.09
CA LYS A 238 10.31 -21.38 8.62
C LYS A 238 10.96 -22.67 9.13
N LYS A 239 12.15 -23.03 8.67
CA LYS A 239 12.86 -24.21 9.16
C LYS A 239 13.29 -24.06 10.63
N SER A 240 13.65 -22.85 11.03
CA SER A 240 14.04 -22.52 12.41
C SER A 240 12.88 -21.98 13.23
N ARG A 241 11.85 -21.43 12.59
CA ARG A 241 10.76 -20.64 13.16
C ARG A 241 11.28 -19.44 13.96
N ASN A 242 10.42 -18.47 14.20
CA ASN A 242 10.78 -17.23 14.91
C ASN A 242 12.13 -16.68 14.42
N ALA A 243 12.28 -16.53 13.11
CA ALA A 243 13.54 -16.23 12.46
C ALA A 243 13.36 -15.23 11.32
N VAL A 244 14.41 -14.48 11.06
CA VAL A 244 14.53 -13.58 9.90
C VAL A 244 15.65 -14.12 9.00
N VAL A 245 15.40 -14.17 7.69
CA VAL A 245 16.41 -14.50 6.69
C VAL A 245 16.40 -13.42 5.61
N THR A 246 17.56 -12.87 5.32
CA THR A 246 17.73 -11.85 4.27
C THR A 246 18.73 -12.32 3.22
N ASP A 247 18.67 -11.76 2.02
CA ASP A 247 19.57 -12.11 0.92
C ASP A 247 21.04 -11.73 1.22
N SER A 248 21.28 -10.70 2.01
CA SER A 248 22.62 -10.31 2.46
C SER A 248 23.23 -11.30 3.48
N GLU A 249 22.42 -11.94 4.30
CA GLU A 249 22.91 -12.96 5.25
C GLU A 249 23.38 -14.22 4.50
N ILE A 250 22.63 -14.63 3.44
CA ILE A 250 23.03 -15.77 2.61
C ILE A 250 24.33 -15.47 1.84
N ALA A 251 24.46 -14.26 1.30
CA ALA A 251 25.70 -13.85 0.62
C ALA A 251 26.91 -13.85 1.55
N ALA A 252 26.72 -13.55 2.84
CA ALA A 252 27.76 -13.58 3.84
C ALA A 252 28.16 -15.01 4.26
N GLU A 253 27.22 -15.94 4.34
CA GLU A 253 27.50 -17.35 4.64
C GLU A 253 28.23 -18.09 3.49
N ASP A 254 27.92 -17.74 2.23
CA ASP A 254 28.61 -18.31 1.05
C ASP A 254 30.06 -17.79 0.89
N ILE A 255 30.41 -16.66 1.52
CA ILE A 255 31.76 -16.07 1.49
C ILE A 255 32.61 -16.59 2.66
N ALA A 256 32.01 -17.15 3.72
CA ALA A 256 32.74 -17.71 4.85
C ALA A 256 33.47 -18.99 4.44
N PRO A 257 34.82 -19.09 4.60
CA PRO A 257 35.54 -20.30 4.22
C PRO A 257 35.06 -21.46 5.07
N ARG A 258 34.56 -22.51 4.43
CA ARG A 258 34.25 -23.79 5.09
C ARG A 258 35.53 -24.29 5.78
N LYS A 259 35.53 -24.29 7.11
CA LYS A 259 36.60 -24.86 7.93
C LYS A 259 36.55 -26.41 7.89
#